data_900efced68f762aabb7106d06c8cd54d
#
_entry.id   900efced68f762aabb7106d06c8cd54d
#
_cell.length_a   1.000
_cell.length_b   1.000
_cell.length_c   1.000
_cell.angle_alpha   90.00
_cell.angle_beta   90.00
_cell.angle_gamma   90.00
#
_symmetry.space_group_name_H-M   'P 1'
#
loop_
_entity.id
_entity.type
_entity.pdbx_description
1 polymer ?
#
loop_
_entity_poly.entity_id
_entity_poly.type
_entity_poly.pdbx_seq_one_letter_code
_entity_poly.pdbx_strand_id
1 'polypeptide(L)'
;AESTNVLVDSVTAIGSSDAGIYVGQSKNIVVRNSVAKFNVAGIEIENSYGADVHDNLAVNNTGGILVFDLPDIPQQGGKDVRVFGNVIVENNTPNFAPPGNIVSQVPTGMGVMVMSHYNVEVFDNVMAENGTGNVLVVAYPNATKDAKYNPLPVNVLITGNTHGRAGWKPALGGSEALVEALGGVFPPIMHDGNGRDIVIADGVPVLSLGLTRAGQPRSEAQPNILAPAATARKPSLPAIVLPEAMEAAV
;
A
#
# COMPACT_ATOMS: atom_id res chain seq x y z
N ALA A 1 11.64 -7.90 12.48
CA ALA A 1 12.48 -7.67 11.30
C ALA A 1 13.57 -8.73 11.16
N GLU A 2 14.16 -8.86 9.95
CA GLU A 2 15.32 -9.74 9.66
C GLU A 2 15.07 -11.22 9.99
N SER A 3 13.87 -11.68 9.74
CA SER A 3 13.41 -13.03 10.08
C SER A 3 13.04 -13.83 8.83
N THR A 4 13.03 -15.15 8.96
CA THR A 4 12.55 -16.06 7.91
C THR A 4 11.47 -16.97 8.50
N ASN A 5 10.43 -17.26 7.70
CA ASN A 5 9.24 -17.96 8.14
C ASN A 5 8.53 -17.20 9.28
N VAL A 6 7.84 -16.14 8.92
CA VAL A 6 7.11 -15.28 9.86
C VAL A 6 5.64 -15.58 9.77
N LEU A 7 5.02 -15.92 10.88
CA LEU A 7 3.56 -16.03 11.01
C LEU A 7 3.07 -14.99 12.03
N VAL A 8 2.18 -14.13 11.58
CA VAL A 8 1.37 -13.26 12.44
C VAL A 8 -0.08 -13.67 12.25
N ASP A 9 -0.68 -14.28 13.23
CA ASP A 9 -2.04 -14.81 13.16
C ASP A 9 -2.84 -14.43 14.40
N SER A 10 -4.08 -14.03 14.19
CA SER A 10 -5.05 -13.74 15.27
C SER A 10 -4.58 -12.66 16.27
N VAL A 11 -3.84 -11.66 15.80
CA VAL A 11 -3.28 -10.56 16.61
C VAL A 11 -4.20 -9.34 16.54
N THR A 12 -4.30 -8.61 17.64
CA THR A 12 -4.91 -7.27 17.67
C THR A 12 -3.86 -6.22 18.04
N ALA A 13 -3.59 -5.28 17.13
CA ALA A 13 -2.64 -4.18 17.32
C ALA A 13 -3.36 -2.83 17.34
N ILE A 14 -3.14 -2.03 18.40
CA ILE A 14 -3.88 -0.79 18.63
C ILE A 14 -2.97 0.35 19.07
N GLY A 15 -3.09 1.52 18.44
CA GLY A 15 -2.57 2.78 18.96
C GLY A 15 -1.07 3.02 18.72
N SER A 16 -0.46 2.34 17.77
CA SER A 16 0.95 2.57 17.41
C SER A 16 1.12 3.90 16.65
N SER A 17 2.09 4.70 17.06
CA SER A 17 2.53 5.88 16.30
C SER A 17 3.43 5.55 15.10
N ASP A 18 3.57 4.29 14.81
CA ASP A 18 4.23 3.67 13.67
C ASP A 18 3.29 2.61 13.10
N ALA A 19 3.78 1.43 12.74
CA ALA A 19 2.90 0.33 12.33
C ALA A 19 2.30 -0.42 13.53
N GLY A 20 1.03 -0.83 13.42
CA GLY A 20 0.42 -1.76 14.36
C GLY A 20 1.01 -3.17 14.23
N ILE A 21 1.10 -3.68 13.01
CA ILE A 21 1.80 -4.92 12.65
C ILE A 21 2.89 -4.56 11.65
N TYR A 22 4.15 -4.76 12.04
CA TYR A 22 5.32 -4.47 11.21
C TYR A 22 6.12 -5.73 10.91
N VAL A 23 6.35 -5.99 9.64
CA VAL A 23 7.28 -7.03 9.16
C VAL A 23 8.24 -6.40 8.16
N GLY A 24 9.49 -6.20 8.56
CA GLY A 24 10.52 -5.58 7.74
C GLY A 24 11.71 -6.49 7.51
N GLN A 25 12.35 -6.37 6.32
CA GLN A 25 13.57 -7.06 5.93
C GLN A 25 13.51 -8.58 6.16
N SER A 26 12.34 -9.17 5.99
CA SER A 26 12.03 -10.56 6.32
C SER A 26 11.68 -11.38 5.08
N LYS A 27 11.52 -12.70 5.24
CA LYS A 27 11.26 -13.62 4.14
C LYS A 27 10.23 -14.66 4.55
N ASN A 28 9.42 -15.09 3.57
CA ASN A 28 8.43 -16.13 3.74
C ASN A 28 7.46 -15.81 4.87
N ILE A 29 6.54 -14.89 4.61
CA ILE A 29 5.75 -14.18 5.61
C ILE A 29 4.26 -14.46 5.38
N VAL A 30 3.53 -14.74 6.46
CA VAL A 30 2.07 -14.74 6.46
C VAL A 30 1.57 -13.84 7.58
N VAL A 31 0.70 -12.88 7.24
CA VAL A 31 -0.04 -12.03 8.19
C VAL A 31 -1.52 -12.25 7.93
N ARG A 32 -2.24 -12.86 8.86
CA ARG A 32 -3.64 -13.22 8.65
C ARG A 32 -4.51 -13.12 9.91
N ASN A 33 -5.83 -13.14 9.73
CA ASN A 33 -6.84 -13.19 10.79
C ASN A 33 -6.67 -12.12 11.88
N SER A 34 -6.00 -11.01 11.54
CA SER A 34 -5.54 -10.03 12.52
C SER A 34 -6.30 -8.71 12.38
N VAL A 35 -6.31 -7.93 13.46
CA VAL A 35 -6.96 -6.62 13.52
C VAL A 35 -5.93 -5.55 13.83
N ALA A 36 -5.78 -4.58 12.94
CA ALA A 36 -4.96 -3.39 13.15
C ALA A 36 -5.86 -2.15 13.17
N LYS A 37 -5.89 -1.42 14.29
CA LYS A 37 -6.77 -0.25 14.43
C LYS A 37 -6.14 0.89 15.22
N PHE A 38 -6.47 2.13 14.83
CA PHE A 38 -5.98 3.35 15.47
C PHE A 38 -4.45 3.47 15.48
N ASN A 39 -3.78 2.94 14.45
CA ASN A 39 -2.33 3.07 14.24
C ASN A 39 -2.06 4.14 13.17
N VAL A 40 -0.81 4.54 13.00
CA VAL A 40 -0.42 5.32 11.82
C VAL A 40 -0.45 4.41 10.59
N ALA A 41 0.28 3.32 10.57
CA ALA A 41 0.06 2.27 9.58
C ALA A 41 -0.61 1.06 10.26
N GLY A 42 -1.63 0.49 9.63
CA GLY A 42 -2.26 -0.71 10.18
C GLY A 42 -1.31 -1.90 10.11
N ILE A 43 -0.94 -2.29 8.89
CA ILE A 43 -0.01 -3.39 8.60
C ILE A 43 1.06 -2.88 7.64
N GLU A 44 2.33 -3.16 7.91
CA GLU A 44 3.45 -2.84 7.06
C GLU A 44 4.26 -4.07 6.65
N ILE A 45 4.54 -4.16 5.35
CA ILE A 45 5.50 -5.08 4.76
C ILE A 45 6.59 -4.22 4.11
N GLU A 46 7.74 -4.13 4.79
CA GLU A 46 8.85 -3.28 4.36
C GLU A 46 10.02 -4.12 3.87
N ASN A 47 10.56 -3.81 2.68
CA ASN A 47 11.79 -4.43 2.14
C ASN A 47 11.85 -5.96 2.31
N SER A 48 10.72 -6.65 2.13
CA SER A 48 10.57 -8.07 2.46
C SER A 48 10.38 -8.93 1.22
N TYR A 49 10.69 -10.22 1.30
CA TYR A 49 10.61 -11.16 0.18
C TYR A 49 9.59 -12.26 0.45
N GLY A 50 8.53 -12.27 -0.34
CA GLY A 50 7.46 -13.24 -0.22
C GLY A 50 6.58 -13.01 1.00
N ALA A 51 5.41 -12.40 0.80
CA ALA A 51 4.45 -12.17 1.88
C ALA A 51 3.01 -12.40 1.38
N ASP A 52 2.23 -13.10 2.19
CA ASP A 52 0.77 -13.17 2.10
C ASP A 52 0.17 -12.36 3.25
N VAL A 53 -0.59 -11.32 2.91
CA VAL A 53 -1.32 -10.48 3.86
C VAL A 53 -2.81 -10.66 3.57
N HIS A 54 -3.52 -11.47 4.36
CA HIS A 54 -4.88 -11.84 4.01
C HIS A 54 -5.79 -12.04 5.22
N ASP A 55 -7.10 -11.92 4.99
CA ASP A 55 -8.14 -12.12 6.00
C ASP A 55 -7.96 -11.24 7.26
N ASN A 56 -7.39 -10.03 7.07
CA ASN A 56 -7.19 -9.07 8.15
C ASN A 56 -8.25 -7.96 8.10
N LEU A 57 -8.45 -7.30 9.22
CA LEU A 57 -9.21 -6.06 9.35
C LEU A 57 -8.25 -4.91 9.66
N ALA A 58 -8.07 -3.98 8.71
CA ALA A 58 -7.36 -2.72 8.91
C ALA A 58 -8.38 -1.57 8.96
N VAL A 59 -8.64 -1.03 10.14
CA VAL A 59 -9.73 -0.07 10.37
C VAL A 59 -9.30 1.10 11.26
N ASN A 60 -9.74 2.30 10.94
CA ASN A 60 -9.45 3.50 11.74
C ASN A 60 -7.94 3.78 11.92
N ASN A 61 -7.08 3.39 10.99
CA ASN A 61 -5.68 3.80 10.96
C ASN A 61 -5.53 5.10 10.17
N THR A 62 -4.33 5.67 10.08
CA THR A 62 -4.03 6.72 9.11
C THR A 62 -3.92 6.12 7.70
N GLY A 63 -3.19 5.03 7.54
CA GLY A 63 -3.14 4.16 6.37
C GLY A 63 -3.41 2.70 6.76
N GLY A 64 -4.11 1.94 5.91
CA GLY A 64 -4.52 0.57 6.22
C GLY A 64 -3.38 -0.44 6.08
N ILE A 65 -3.01 -0.80 4.85
CA ILE A 65 -1.93 -1.76 4.56
C ILE A 65 -0.91 -1.10 3.63
N LEU A 66 0.37 -1.15 4.02
CA LEU A 66 1.47 -0.50 3.33
C LEU A 66 2.51 -1.56 2.91
N VAL A 67 2.82 -1.60 1.62
CA VAL A 67 3.85 -2.47 1.03
C VAL A 67 4.88 -1.58 0.37
N PHE A 68 6.10 -1.54 0.90
CA PHE A 68 7.06 -0.58 0.40
C PHE A 68 8.52 -0.97 0.60
N ASP A 69 9.39 -0.33 -0.17
CA ASP A 69 10.83 -0.40 -0.02
C ASP A 69 11.40 0.96 0.39
N LEU A 70 12.42 0.94 1.24
CA LEU A 70 13.23 2.08 1.61
C LEU A 70 14.68 1.90 1.16
N PRO A 71 15.39 3.00 0.83
CA PRO A 71 16.84 2.98 0.56
C PRO A 71 17.66 2.84 1.84
N ASP A 72 18.97 2.66 1.66
CA ASP A 72 19.97 2.74 2.71
C ASP A 72 19.82 1.71 3.85
N ILE A 73 19.14 0.59 3.60
CA ILE A 73 18.97 -0.51 4.56
C ILE A 73 19.56 -1.83 3.98
N PRO A 74 19.90 -2.81 4.83
CA PRO A 74 20.61 -4.03 4.40
C PRO A 74 19.86 -4.86 3.35
N GLN A 75 18.56 -5.11 3.54
CA GLN A 75 17.74 -5.82 2.57
C GLN A 75 16.98 -4.85 1.68
N GLN A 76 17.22 -4.90 0.38
CA GLN A 76 16.56 -4.06 -0.62
C GLN A 76 15.89 -4.92 -1.71
N GLY A 77 15.02 -4.29 -2.49
CA GLY A 77 14.32 -4.94 -3.58
C GLY A 77 13.28 -5.93 -3.09
N GLY A 78 12.44 -5.48 -2.15
CA GLY A 78 11.29 -6.21 -1.64
C GLY A 78 10.38 -6.67 -2.78
N LYS A 79 9.85 -7.91 -2.67
CA LYS A 79 9.15 -8.52 -3.78
C LYS A 79 8.21 -9.67 -3.38
N ASP A 80 7.35 -10.01 -4.34
CA ASP A 80 6.47 -11.17 -4.28
C ASP A 80 5.47 -11.09 -3.11
N VAL A 81 4.73 -9.97 -3.04
CA VAL A 81 3.73 -9.70 -1.99
C VAL A 81 2.32 -9.82 -2.54
N ARG A 82 1.47 -10.56 -1.84
CA ARG A 82 0.04 -10.67 -2.11
C ARG A 82 -0.76 -10.06 -0.94
N VAL A 83 -1.66 -9.14 -1.27
CA VAL A 83 -2.60 -8.50 -0.32
C VAL A 83 -4.01 -8.86 -0.77
N PHE A 84 -4.69 -9.76 -0.06
CA PHE A 84 -5.97 -10.29 -0.53
C PHE A 84 -6.94 -10.67 0.60
N GLY A 85 -8.23 -10.67 0.30
CA GLY A 85 -9.26 -11.08 1.27
C GLY A 85 -9.37 -10.20 2.51
N ASN A 86 -8.74 -9.03 2.53
CA ASN A 86 -8.77 -8.15 3.69
C ASN A 86 -9.99 -7.20 3.65
N VAL A 87 -10.41 -6.74 4.82
CA VAL A 87 -11.33 -5.62 4.99
C VAL A 87 -10.54 -4.38 5.42
N ILE A 88 -10.51 -3.34 4.58
CA ILE A 88 -9.66 -2.17 4.74
C ILE A 88 -10.52 -0.92 4.67
N VAL A 89 -11.01 -0.47 5.81
CA VAL A 89 -12.08 0.52 5.87
C VAL A 89 -11.83 1.63 6.90
N GLU A 90 -12.37 2.82 6.62
CA GLU A 90 -12.37 3.94 7.57
C GLU A 90 -10.97 4.36 8.07
N ASN A 91 -9.92 4.21 7.28
CA ASN A 91 -8.56 4.55 7.71
C ASN A 91 -8.34 6.07 7.64
N ASN A 92 -8.99 6.83 8.51
CA ASN A 92 -9.04 8.28 8.50
C ASN A 92 -8.49 8.94 9.79
N THR A 93 -7.82 8.18 10.64
CA THR A 93 -7.16 8.74 11.84
C THR A 93 -6.08 9.74 11.40
N PRO A 94 -6.10 10.98 11.90
CA PRO A 94 -5.06 11.94 11.61
C PRO A 94 -3.67 11.35 11.88
N ASN A 95 -2.70 11.62 11.00
CA ASN A 95 -1.35 11.11 11.17
C ASN A 95 -0.72 11.68 12.45
N PHE A 96 -0.33 10.83 13.36
CA PHE A 96 0.27 11.20 14.65
C PHE A 96 1.68 10.62 14.84
N ALA A 97 2.31 10.19 13.74
CA ALA A 97 3.71 9.76 13.77
C ALA A 97 4.64 10.90 14.18
N PRO A 98 5.69 10.60 14.94
CA PRO A 98 6.71 11.59 15.26
C PRO A 98 7.32 12.21 13.98
N PRO A 99 7.58 13.51 13.95
CA PRO A 99 8.27 14.15 12.83
C PRO A 99 9.62 13.47 12.53
N GLY A 100 9.89 13.22 11.26
CA GLY A 100 11.11 12.55 10.80
C GLY A 100 10.99 11.03 10.65
N ASN A 101 9.97 10.41 11.19
CA ASN A 101 9.63 9.03 10.86
C ASN A 101 9.07 8.97 9.42
N ILE A 102 9.40 7.91 8.66
CA ILE A 102 8.94 7.77 7.28
C ILE A 102 7.40 7.71 7.20
N VAL A 103 6.76 7.06 8.14
CA VAL A 103 5.30 6.95 8.18
C VAL A 103 4.59 8.28 8.47
N SER A 104 5.32 9.33 8.90
CA SER A 104 4.75 10.68 9.00
C SER A 104 4.34 11.27 7.65
N GLN A 105 4.83 10.68 6.55
CA GLN A 105 4.48 11.06 5.18
C GLN A 105 3.27 10.28 4.62
N VAL A 106 2.75 9.30 5.35
CA VAL A 106 1.57 8.54 4.93
C VAL A 106 0.34 9.46 4.91
N PRO A 107 -0.34 9.61 3.77
CA PRO A 107 -1.54 10.42 3.71
C PRO A 107 -2.65 9.83 4.57
N THR A 108 -3.31 10.67 5.36
CA THR A 108 -4.51 10.24 6.09
C THR A 108 -5.60 9.81 5.11
N GLY A 109 -6.25 8.70 5.38
CA GLY A 109 -7.34 8.23 4.55
C GLY A 109 -6.91 7.29 3.41
N MET A 110 -5.78 6.61 3.54
CA MET A 110 -5.34 5.61 2.56
C MET A 110 -5.74 4.19 2.97
N GLY A 111 -6.30 3.44 2.03
CA GLY A 111 -6.55 2.01 2.21
C GLY A 111 -5.26 1.19 2.06
N VAL A 112 -4.83 0.94 0.83
CA VAL A 112 -3.58 0.22 0.51
C VAL A 112 -2.61 1.18 -0.17
N MET A 113 -1.33 1.14 0.23
CA MET A 113 -0.27 1.84 -0.48
C MET A 113 0.80 0.86 -0.95
N VAL A 114 1.17 0.94 -2.23
CA VAL A 114 2.31 0.22 -2.82
C VAL A 114 3.34 1.24 -3.27
N MET A 115 4.54 1.20 -2.69
CA MET A 115 5.61 2.14 -3.02
C MET A 115 6.92 1.42 -3.29
N SER A 116 7.50 1.63 -4.49
CA SER A 116 8.88 1.18 -4.80
C SER A 116 9.13 -0.33 -4.60
N HIS A 117 8.14 -1.16 -4.79
CA HIS A 117 8.20 -2.60 -4.52
C HIS A 117 8.00 -3.41 -5.82
N TYR A 118 8.49 -4.65 -5.87
CA TYR A 118 8.39 -5.52 -7.03
C TYR A 118 7.32 -6.60 -6.84
N ASN A 119 6.63 -6.96 -7.91
CA ASN A 119 5.68 -8.08 -7.93
C ASN A 119 4.68 -8.00 -6.76
N VAL A 120 3.77 -7.02 -6.80
CA VAL A 120 2.72 -6.88 -5.79
C VAL A 120 1.37 -7.16 -6.42
N GLU A 121 0.60 -8.04 -5.82
CA GLU A 121 -0.78 -8.33 -6.22
C GLU A 121 -1.74 -7.93 -5.10
N VAL A 122 -2.67 -7.02 -5.40
CA VAL A 122 -3.73 -6.56 -4.50
C VAL A 122 -5.07 -7.00 -5.08
N PHE A 123 -5.72 -7.99 -4.48
CA PHE A 123 -6.91 -8.59 -5.06
C PHE A 123 -7.91 -9.09 -4.01
N ASP A 124 -9.17 -9.18 -4.40
CA ASP A 124 -10.26 -9.73 -3.58
C ASP A 124 -10.41 -9.06 -2.19
N ASN A 125 -9.94 -7.80 -2.03
CA ASN A 125 -10.15 -7.03 -0.81
C ASN A 125 -11.47 -6.25 -0.87
N VAL A 126 -12.02 -5.93 0.29
CA VAL A 126 -13.12 -4.98 0.46
C VAL A 126 -12.56 -3.68 1.03
N MET A 127 -12.64 -2.61 0.27
CA MET A 127 -12.10 -1.30 0.65
C MET A 127 -13.17 -0.23 0.56
N ALA A 128 -13.38 0.53 1.64
CA ALA A 128 -14.39 1.58 1.68
C ALA A 128 -14.08 2.64 2.75
N GLU A 129 -14.74 3.79 2.60
CA GLU A 129 -14.69 4.89 3.58
C GLU A 129 -13.28 5.41 3.88
N ASN A 130 -12.33 5.22 2.94
CA ASN A 130 -10.99 5.77 3.03
C ASN A 130 -10.98 7.18 2.37
N GLY A 131 -10.79 8.21 3.16
CA GLY A 131 -11.03 9.61 2.77
C GLY A 131 -10.16 10.11 1.63
N THR A 132 -8.93 9.64 1.49
CA THR A 132 -8.03 9.99 0.38
C THR A 132 -8.15 9.02 -0.80
N GLY A 133 -8.24 7.73 -0.53
CA GLY A 133 -8.39 6.72 -1.58
C GLY A 133 -8.21 5.30 -1.06
N ASN A 134 -8.73 4.33 -1.80
CA ASN A 134 -8.62 2.92 -1.43
C ASN A 134 -7.25 2.33 -1.79
N VAL A 135 -6.68 2.73 -2.92
CA VAL A 135 -5.36 2.25 -3.36
C VAL A 135 -4.51 3.41 -3.89
N LEU A 136 -3.23 3.41 -3.54
CA LEU A 136 -2.22 4.33 -4.05
C LEU A 136 -0.98 3.55 -4.50
N VAL A 137 -0.59 3.69 -5.76
CA VAL A 137 0.65 3.12 -6.32
C VAL A 137 1.59 4.26 -6.65
N VAL A 138 2.77 4.32 -6.02
CA VAL A 138 3.69 5.45 -6.14
C VAL A 138 5.16 5.04 -6.16
N ALA A 139 5.98 5.86 -6.78
CA ALA A 139 7.42 5.84 -6.59
C ALA A 139 7.82 6.41 -5.22
N TYR A 140 9.02 6.06 -4.76
CA TYR A 140 9.61 6.67 -3.57
C TYR A 140 9.78 8.19 -3.77
N PRO A 141 9.24 9.03 -2.88
CA PRO A 141 9.12 10.45 -3.15
C PRO A 141 10.40 11.25 -2.88
N ASN A 142 11.34 10.70 -2.11
CA ASN A 142 12.51 11.44 -1.67
C ASN A 142 13.74 11.13 -2.54
N ALA A 143 14.66 12.08 -2.60
CA ALA A 143 15.95 11.82 -3.23
C ALA A 143 16.79 10.86 -2.36
N THR A 144 17.50 9.94 -3.00
CA THR A 144 18.46 9.05 -2.35
C THR A 144 19.77 8.99 -3.10
N LYS A 145 20.87 8.72 -2.40
CA LYS A 145 22.18 8.46 -2.98
C LYS A 145 22.48 6.96 -3.11
N ASP A 146 21.58 6.12 -2.66
CA ASP A 146 21.72 4.67 -2.76
C ASP A 146 21.60 4.20 -4.21
N ALA A 147 22.72 3.91 -4.84
CA ALA A 147 22.77 3.48 -6.24
C ALA A 147 22.16 2.09 -6.49
N LYS A 148 21.90 1.30 -5.45
CA LYS A 148 21.27 -0.02 -5.54
C LYS A 148 19.75 0.04 -5.45
N TYR A 149 19.22 1.14 -4.93
CA TYR A 149 17.81 1.31 -4.69
C TYR A 149 17.05 1.61 -5.98
N ASN A 150 15.95 0.88 -6.20
CA ASN A 150 15.00 1.21 -7.24
C ASN A 150 13.81 1.97 -6.65
N PRO A 151 13.61 3.25 -6.97
CA PRO A 151 12.52 4.03 -6.42
C PRO A 151 11.15 3.77 -7.07
N LEU A 152 11.08 2.87 -8.04
CA LEU A 152 9.87 2.65 -8.84
C LEU A 152 9.14 1.38 -8.43
N PRO A 153 7.79 1.38 -8.37
CA PRO A 153 7.01 0.15 -8.32
C PRO A 153 7.13 -0.60 -9.66
N VAL A 154 7.23 -1.92 -9.61
CA VAL A 154 7.41 -2.76 -10.80
C VAL A 154 6.52 -4.00 -10.71
N ASN A 155 5.77 -4.28 -11.77
CA ASN A 155 4.87 -5.43 -11.88
C ASN A 155 3.85 -5.45 -10.72
N VAL A 156 2.97 -4.45 -10.71
CA VAL A 156 1.89 -4.34 -9.71
C VAL A 156 0.56 -4.67 -10.39
N LEU A 157 -0.20 -5.55 -9.78
CA LEU A 157 -1.54 -5.93 -10.22
C LEU A 157 -2.57 -5.54 -9.16
N ILE A 158 -3.57 -4.75 -9.57
CA ILE A 158 -4.74 -4.41 -8.76
C ILE A 158 -5.96 -4.98 -9.48
N THR A 159 -6.64 -5.96 -8.90
CA THR A 159 -7.73 -6.65 -9.60
C THR A 159 -8.71 -7.34 -8.65
N GLY A 160 -9.99 -7.37 -8.99
CA GLY A 160 -11.02 -8.11 -8.25
C GLY A 160 -11.40 -7.51 -6.89
N ASN A 161 -10.93 -6.32 -6.56
CA ASN A 161 -11.28 -5.66 -5.30
C ASN A 161 -12.68 -5.03 -5.38
N THR A 162 -13.34 -4.97 -4.24
CA THR A 162 -14.59 -4.25 -4.07
C THR A 162 -14.32 -2.87 -3.50
N HIS A 163 -14.75 -1.83 -4.22
CA HIS A 163 -14.57 -0.44 -3.82
C HIS A 163 -15.91 0.17 -3.39
N GLY A 164 -16.03 0.52 -2.11
CA GLY A 164 -17.06 1.41 -1.63
C GLY A 164 -16.66 2.89 -1.76
N ARG A 165 -17.32 3.78 -1.02
CA ARG A 165 -17.00 5.22 -1.05
C ARG A 165 -15.53 5.47 -0.69
N ALA A 166 -14.87 6.34 -1.47
CA ALA A 166 -13.48 6.72 -1.25
C ALA A 166 -13.21 8.13 -1.79
N GLY A 167 -12.07 8.72 -1.42
CA GLY A 167 -11.60 9.98 -1.99
C GLY A 167 -12.40 11.23 -1.61
N TRP A 168 -13.28 11.14 -0.63
CA TRP A 168 -14.19 12.23 -0.23
C TRP A 168 -13.55 13.27 0.69
N LYS A 169 -12.34 13.02 1.19
CA LYS A 169 -11.53 13.94 2.00
C LYS A 169 -10.06 13.77 1.66
N PRO A 170 -9.64 14.12 0.43
CA PRO A 170 -8.26 13.92 0.01
C PRO A 170 -7.27 14.67 0.90
N ALA A 171 -6.24 13.97 1.37
CA ALA A 171 -5.18 14.51 2.22
C ALA A 171 -3.78 14.25 1.60
N LEU A 172 -3.69 14.34 0.29
CA LEU A 172 -2.43 14.18 -0.45
C LEU A 172 -1.75 15.55 -0.56
N GLY A 173 -0.73 15.79 0.25
CA GLY A 173 -0.03 17.08 0.31
C GLY A 173 0.48 17.55 -1.07
N GLY A 174 0.31 18.85 -1.36
CA GLY A 174 0.68 19.44 -2.63
C GLY A 174 -0.30 19.18 -3.78
N SER A 175 -1.50 18.70 -3.48
CA SER A 175 -2.54 18.43 -4.47
C SER A 175 -3.81 19.30 -4.30
N GLU A 176 -3.74 20.38 -3.58
CA GLU A 176 -4.90 21.22 -3.24
C GLU A 176 -5.62 21.74 -4.50
N ALA A 177 -4.87 22.23 -5.48
CA ALA A 177 -5.43 22.68 -6.75
C ALA A 177 -6.08 21.53 -7.55
N LEU A 178 -5.51 20.32 -7.45
CA LEU A 178 -6.07 19.13 -8.09
C LEU A 178 -7.38 18.70 -7.41
N VAL A 179 -7.41 18.74 -6.08
CA VAL A 179 -8.62 18.47 -5.29
C VAL A 179 -9.76 19.40 -5.72
N GLU A 180 -9.48 20.70 -5.83
CA GLU A 180 -10.44 21.70 -6.29
C GLU A 180 -10.91 21.42 -7.74
N ALA A 181 -9.97 21.16 -8.65
CA ALA A 181 -10.27 20.87 -10.05
C ALA A 181 -11.12 19.63 -10.25
N LEU A 182 -11.03 18.64 -9.35
CA LEU A 182 -11.84 17.42 -9.35
C LEU A 182 -13.13 17.53 -8.51
N GLY A 183 -13.49 18.74 -8.04
CA GLY A 183 -14.72 18.94 -7.27
C GLY A 183 -14.66 18.41 -5.83
N GLY A 184 -13.47 18.28 -5.26
CA GLY A 184 -13.27 17.88 -3.86
C GLY A 184 -13.21 16.38 -3.62
N VAL A 185 -13.32 15.54 -4.67
CA VAL A 185 -13.36 14.08 -4.54
C VAL A 185 -12.34 13.43 -5.48
N PHE A 186 -11.56 12.51 -4.97
CA PHE A 186 -10.66 11.68 -5.78
C PHE A 186 -11.32 10.34 -6.17
N PRO A 187 -10.93 9.76 -7.32
CA PRO A 187 -11.21 8.36 -7.62
C PRO A 187 -10.68 7.42 -6.54
N PRO A 188 -11.27 6.21 -6.39
CA PRO A 188 -10.86 5.27 -5.35
C PRO A 188 -9.41 4.77 -5.53
N ILE A 189 -8.88 4.79 -6.74
CA ILE A 189 -7.51 4.34 -7.03
C ILE A 189 -6.70 5.51 -7.59
N MET A 190 -5.48 5.64 -7.10
CA MET A 190 -4.52 6.65 -7.55
C MET A 190 -3.19 5.99 -7.96
N HIS A 191 -2.57 6.55 -8.98
CA HIS A 191 -1.25 6.20 -9.46
C HIS A 191 -0.46 7.46 -9.76
N ASP A 192 0.80 7.57 -9.31
CA ASP A 192 1.58 8.79 -9.55
C ASP A 192 2.05 8.97 -11.00
N GLY A 193 1.98 7.95 -11.82
CA GLY A 193 2.45 7.93 -13.21
C GLY A 193 3.78 7.20 -13.39
N ASN A 194 4.47 6.87 -12.31
CA ASN A 194 5.75 6.17 -12.36
C ASN A 194 5.60 4.66 -12.21
N GLY A 195 6.63 3.93 -12.58
CA GLY A 195 6.66 2.47 -12.48
C GLY A 195 6.66 1.76 -13.82
N ARG A 196 6.69 0.43 -13.77
CA ARG A 196 6.63 -0.44 -14.95
C ARG A 196 5.66 -1.59 -14.69
N ASP A 197 4.92 -1.97 -15.73
CA ASP A 197 3.97 -3.08 -15.68
C ASP A 197 2.93 -2.92 -14.55
N ILE A 198 2.36 -1.72 -14.44
CA ILE A 198 1.29 -1.43 -13.49
C ILE A 198 -0.05 -1.72 -14.17
N VAL A 199 -0.78 -2.70 -13.67
CA VAL A 199 -2.09 -3.12 -14.19
C VAL A 199 -3.15 -2.89 -13.13
N ILE A 200 -4.13 -2.03 -13.44
CA ILE A 200 -5.26 -1.71 -12.57
C ILE A 200 -6.53 -2.11 -13.31
N ALA A 201 -7.24 -3.10 -12.81
CA ALA A 201 -8.35 -3.76 -13.50
C ALA A 201 -9.62 -3.94 -12.64
N ASP A 202 -9.82 -3.10 -11.63
CA ASP A 202 -10.99 -3.17 -10.73
C ASP A 202 -12.29 -2.55 -11.27
N GLY A 203 -12.30 -2.09 -12.49
CA GLY A 203 -13.52 -1.53 -13.10
C GLY A 203 -13.94 -0.15 -12.57
N VAL A 204 -13.08 0.53 -11.80
CA VAL A 204 -13.30 1.87 -11.26
C VAL A 204 -12.32 2.89 -11.88
N PRO A 205 -12.67 4.19 -11.89
CA PRO A 205 -11.75 5.22 -12.39
C PRO A 205 -10.44 5.27 -11.60
N VAL A 206 -9.35 5.60 -12.29
CA VAL A 206 -8.00 5.74 -11.71
C VAL A 206 -7.51 7.16 -11.93
N LEU A 207 -7.12 7.85 -10.89
CA LEU A 207 -6.43 9.13 -11.00
C LEU A 207 -4.94 8.89 -11.22
N SER A 208 -4.44 9.22 -12.42
CA SER A 208 -3.00 9.33 -12.66
C SER A 208 -2.54 10.75 -12.40
N LEU A 209 -1.46 10.92 -11.65
CA LEU A 209 -0.84 12.23 -11.48
C LEU A 209 0.03 12.62 -12.68
N GLY A 210 0.32 11.69 -13.60
CA GLY A 210 1.10 11.95 -14.81
C GLY A 210 2.55 12.36 -14.54
N LEU A 211 3.10 11.99 -13.38
CA LEU A 211 4.52 12.21 -13.10
C LEU A 211 5.37 11.26 -13.95
N THR A 212 6.56 11.71 -14.34
CA THR A 212 7.43 10.98 -15.28
C THR A 212 8.76 10.53 -14.66
N ARG A 213 9.02 10.92 -13.43
CA ARG A 213 10.23 10.53 -12.68
C ARG A 213 9.97 10.47 -11.18
N ALA A 214 10.66 9.59 -10.50
CA ALA A 214 10.63 9.54 -9.03
C ALA A 214 11.12 10.87 -8.42
N GLY A 215 10.50 11.27 -7.31
CA GLY A 215 10.83 12.54 -6.63
C GLY A 215 10.40 13.81 -7.37
N GLN A 216 9.65 13.70 -8.46
CA GLN A 216 9.08 14.87 -9.14
C GLN A 216 8.04 15.54 -8.23
N PRO A 217 8.09 16.87 -8.06
CA PRO A 217 7.10 17.59 -7.26
C PRO A 217 5.68 17.39 -7.79
N ARG A 218 4.71 17.17 -6.92
CA ARG A 218 3.30 17.06 -7.31
C ARG A 218 2.72 18.32 -7.94
N SER A 219 3.31 19.48 -7.68
CA SER A 219 2.97 20.73 -8.36
C SER A 219 3.24 20.72 -9.87
N GLU A 220 4.06 19.77 -10.34
CA GLU A 220 4.33 19.56 -11.77
C GLU A 220 3.42 18.47 -12.38
N ALA A 221 2.48 17.94 -11.61
CA ALA A 221 1.57 16.90 -12.05
C ALA A 221 0.74 17.34 -13.26
N GLN A 222 0.52 16.40 -14.19
CA GLN A 222 -0.41 16.56 -15.29
C GLN A 222 -1.50 15.48 -15.15
N PRO A 223 -2.44 15.68 -14.23
CA PRO A 223 -3.36 14.64 -13.83
C PRO A 223 -4.32 14.25 -14.96
N ASN A 224 -4.65 12.99 -15.01
CA ASN A 224 -5.63 12.44 -15.94
C ASN A 224 -6.43 11.31 -15.25
N ILE A 225 -7.69 11.17 -15.64
CA ILE A 225 -8.51 10.03 -15.20
C ILE A 225 -8.37 8.94 -16.27
N LEU A 226 -7.81 7.83 -15.86
CA LEU A 226 -7.60 6.66 -16.71
C LEU A 226 -8.77 5.67 -16.54
N ALA A 227 -9.17 5.06 -17.63
CA ALA A 227 -10.03 3.89 -17.58
C ALA A 227 -9.23 2.69 -17.04
N PRO A 228 -9.87 1.75 -16.33
CA PRO A 228 -9.24 0.49 -15.94
C PRO A 228 -8.69 -0.27 -17.15
N ALA A 229 -7.67 -1.10 -16.96
CA ALA A 229 -7.14 -1.94 -18.02
C ALA A 229 -8.27 -2.80 -18.63
N ALA A 230 -8.34 -2.83 -19.96
CA ALA A 230 -9.38 -3.57 -20.70
C ALA A 230 -9.30 -5.09 -20.49
N THR A 231 -8.13 -5.60 -20.15
CA THR A 231 -7.89 -7.04 -19.92
C THR A 231 -7.43 -7.24 -18.48
N ALA A 232 -8.28 -7.84 -17.66
CA ALA A 232 -7.92 -8.24 -16.31
C ALA A 232 -6.89 -9.38 -16.37
N ARG A 233 -5.79 -9.22 -15.64
CA ARG A 233 -4.83 -10.29 -15.39
C ARG A 233 -5.20 -10.95 -14.07
N LYS A 234 -5.20 -12.27 -14.02
CA LYS A 234 -5.42 -12.99 -12.77
C LYS A 234 -4.16 -12.96 -11.91
N PRO A 235 -4.30 -12.93 -10.58
CA PRO A 235 -3.19 -13.14 -9.67
C PRO A 235 -2.42 -14.42 -10.02
N SER A 236 -1.11 -14.38 -9.98
CA SER A 236 -0.22 -15.44 -10.45
C SER A 236 0.95 -15.75 -9.51
N LEU A 237 1.20 -14.90 -8.52
CA LEU A 237 2.23 -15.18 -7.52
C LEU A 237 1.86 -16.43 -6.71
N PRO A 238 2.85 -17.30 -6.41
CA PRO A 238 2.61 -18.48 -5.60
C PRO A 238 2.23 -18.11 -4.17
N ALA A 239 1.40 -18.94 -3.54
CA ALA A 239 1.10 -18.82 -2.13
C ALA A 239 2.36 -19.03 -1.28
N ILE A 240 2.45 -18.32 -0.18
CA ILE A 240 3.47 -18.55 0.81
C ILE A 240 3.17 -19.85 1.56
N VAL A 241 4.18 -20.71 1.66
CA VAL A 241 4.10 -21.96 2.40
C VAL A 241 5.04 -21.87 3.60
N LEU A 242 4.48 -21.89 4.78
CA LEU A 242 5.25 -21.94 6.03
C LEU A 242 5.55 -23.39 6.44
N PRO A 243 6.57 -23.62 7.28
CA PRO A 243 6.81 -24.92 7.87
C PRO A 243 5.58 -25.44 8.63
N GLU A 244 5.26 -26.73 8.46
CA GLU A 244 4.07 -27.39 9.04
C GLU A 244 3.96 -27.17 10.56
N ALA A 245 5.07 -27.18 11.28
CA ALA A 245 5.10 -26.92 12.73
C ALA A 245 4.60 -25.52 13.13
N MET A 246 4.68 -24.54 12.24
CA MET A 246 4.15 -23.19 12.49
C MET A 246 2.64 -23.11 12.23
N GLU A 247 2.15 -23.82 11.22
CA GLU A 247 0.72 -23.88 10.93
C GLU A 247 -0.07 -24.67 11.98
N ALA A 248 0.54 -25.67 12.62
CA ALA A 248 -0.08 -26.48 13.66
C ALA A 248 -0.10 -25.80 15.04
N ALA A 249 0.57 -24.66 15.20
CA ALA A 249 0.69 -23.95 16.48
C ALA A 249 -0.41 -22.89 16.70
N VAL A 250 -1.38 -22.77 15.78
CA VAL A 250 -2.45 -21.76 15.78
C VAL A 250 -3.81 -22.39 16.05
#